data_b7203a03582b31244e6455c2e1924c8d
#
_entry.id   b7203a03582b31244e6455c2e1924c8d
#
_cell.length_a   1.000
_cell.length_b   1.000
_cell.length_c   1.000
_cell.angle_alpha   90.00
_cell.angle_beta   90.00
_cell.angle_gamma   90.00
#
_symmetry.space_group_name_H-M   'P 1'
#
loop_
_entity.id
_entity.type
_entity.pdbx_description
1 polymer ?
#
loop_
_entity_poly.entity_id
_entity_poly.type
_entity_poly.pdbx_seq_one_letter_code
_entity_poly.pdbx_strand_id
1 'polypeptide(L)'
;MDATFTAEQEEIRRTLRELLLKRCGPEEVRTAVQSEGGYDSALWETLAQQLGLPGLAFPEAYGGVGCSVTELALASEELGRSLAPSPLLATAVLSVPLLLAIGSEDQRAALLPRIASGELTAALAVPGASLTIALGLTGDNRGDWAGGGRAGGVQARRTDDGWRLYGQADQVLDGHSAGLLFVAAHTGGFARSRTLLFLLRSGSPGVTRVRLTSLDETRSQARVQLRDVEAELLGEEGESSDVAGVLASVGDSAAAVLAAEAVGAADRVLERTVEYVKQREQFGRAIGSFQAVKHRLADLYVQVQAARSAAYYAAWATAAGEERVGGLALAQALEALRITSSEAVQLHGGIGFTWEHEAHLYFKRAAGDELLFGPVHRLREHAADAARLFGGGEVAV
;
A
#
# COMPACT_ATOMS: atom_id res chain seq x y z
N MET A 1 -20.58 11.76 -13.16
CA MET A 1 -19.31 12.00 -12.45
C MET A 1 -18.74 13.31 -12.99
N ASP A 2 -18.57 14.32 -12.14
CA ASP A 2 -17.75 15.47 -12.50
C ASP A 2 -16.29 15.04 -12.31
N ALA A 3 -15.50 15.02 -13.38
CA ALA A 3 -14.12 14.55 -13.36
C ALA A 3 -13.11 15.65 -13.00
N THR A 4 -13.59 16.85 -12.67
CA THR A 4 -12.75 17.97 -12.25
C THR A 4 -12.47 17.87 -10.76
N PHE A 5 -11.20 18.05 -10.38
CA PHE A 5 -10.84 18.14 -8.97
C PHE A 5 -11.35 19.45 -8.35
N THR A 6 -11.69 19.38 -7.07
CA THR A 6 -12.03 20.59 -6.30
C THR A 6 -10.77 21.43 -6.05
N ALA A 7 -10.98 22.71 -5.72
CA ALA A 7 -9.86 23.58 -5.36
C ALA A 7 -9.05 23.06 -4.16
N GLU A 8 -9.72 22.39 -3.22
CA GLU A 8 -9.09 21.77 -2.04
C GLU A 8 -8.23 20.57 -2.44
N GLN A 9 -8.71 19.70 -3.34
CA GLN A 9 -7.95 18.58 -3.87
C GLN A 9 -6.69 19.02 -4.63
N GLU A 10 -6.81 20.08 -5.44
CA GLU A 10 -5.65 20.66 -6.12
C GLU A 10 -4.66 21.30 -5.13
N GLU A 11 -5.15 21.91 -4.04
CA GLU A 11 -4.31 22.46 -2.99
C GLU A 11 -3.52 21.37 -2.25
N ILE A 12 -4.17 20.25 -1.89
CA ILE A 12 -3.51 19.09 -1.27
C ILE A 12 -2.35 18.59 -2.15
N ARG A 13 -2.61 18.38 -3.45
CA ARG A 13 -1.59 17.93 -4.40
C ARG A 13 -0.44 18.91 -4.51
N ARG A 14 -0.74 20.19 -4.68
CA ARG A 14 0.27 21.24 -4.84
C ARG A 14 1.16 21.34 -3.61
N THR A 15 0.57 21.40 -2.43
CA THR A 15 1.30 21.54 -1.17
C THR A 15 2.21 20.35 -0.90
N LEU A 16 1.71 19.14 -1.11
CA LEU A 16 2.52 17.90 -0.97
C LEU A 16 3.64 17.86 -1.99
N ARG A 17 3.37 18.17 -3.25
CA ARG A 17 4.39 18.21 -4.30
C ARG A 17 5.52 19.18 -3.98
N GLU A 18 5.19 20.39 -3.56
CA GLU A 18 6.19 21.41 -3.19
C GLU A 18 7.02 20.99 -1.98
N LEU A 19 6.41 20.37 -0.97
CA LEU A 19 7.09 19.86 0.21
C LEU A 19 8.05 18.72 -0.17
N LEU A 20 7.55 17.73 -0.90
CA LEU A 20 8.32 16.54 -1.28
C LEU A 20 9.45 16.87 -2.26
N LEU A 21 9.28 17.81 -3.18
CA LEU A 21 10.35 18.29 -4.05
C LEU A 21 11.51 18.92 -3.25
N LYS A 22 11.23 19.52 -2.10
CA LYS A 22 12.24 20.15 -1.24
C LYS A 22 12.89 19.21 -0.23
N ARG A 23 12.15 18.17 0.20
CA ARG A 23 12.51 17.35 1.36
C ARG A 23 12.73 15.87 1.05
N CYS A 24 12.43 15.43 -0.18
CA CYS A 24 12.45 14.02 -0.56
C CYS A 24 13.06 13.83 -1.96
N GLY A 25 14.29 14.32 -2.14
CA GLY A 25 15.09 14.01 -3.32
C GLY A 25 15.76 12.63 -3.21
N PRO A 26 16.48 12.18 -4.25
CA PRO A 26 17.09 10.84 -4.27
C PRO A 26 18.07 10.58 -3.11
N GLU A 27 18.82 11.57 -2.66
CA GLU A 27 19.76 11.43 -1.54
C GLU A 27 19.02 11.36 -0.20
N GLU A 28 17.98 12.16 -0.03
CA GLU A 28 17.11 12.12 1.15
C GLU A 28 16.38 10.77 1.25
N VAL A 29 15.90 10.23 0.14
CA VAL A 29 15.31 8.87 0.08
C VAL A 29 16.35 7.82 0.51
N ARG A 30 17.57 7.87 -0.01
CA ARG A 30 18.65 6.94 0.39
C ARG A 30 18.97 7.02 1.88
N THR A 31 19.03 8.24 2.41
CA THR A 31 19.27 8.46 3.85
C THR A 31 18.10 7.93 4.69
N ALA A 32 16.88 8.20 4.29
CA ALA A 32 15.67 7.78 4.97
C ALA A 32 15.56 6.25 5.08
N VAL A 33 15.82 5.52 3.98
CA VAL A 33 15.78 4.04 4.00
C VAL A 33 16.85 3.41 4.89
N GLN A 34 17.96 4.10 5.16
CA GLN A 34 19.02 3.62 6.05
C GLN A 34 18.75 3.92 7.52
N SER A 35 17.76 4.78 7.83
CA SER A 35 17.40 5.09 9.20
C SER A 35 16.82 3.86 9.93
N GLU A 36 16.81 3.89 11.25
CA GLU A 36 16.22 2.83 12.08
C GLU A 36 14.74 2.61 11.76
N GLY A 37 13.98 3.69 11.57
CA GLY A 37 12.56 3.63 11.22
C GLY A 37 12.29 3.26 9.75
N GLY A 38 13.28 3.40 8.85
CA GLY A 38 13.12 3.21 7.42
C GLY A 38 12.49 4.40 6.70
N TYR A 39 12.31 5.53 7.37
CA TYR A 39 11.79 6.79 6.85
C TYR A 39 12.37 8.00 7.60
N ASP A 40 12.22 9.20 7.03
CA ASP A 40 12.59 10.47 7.69
C ASP A 40 11.52 10.85 8.71
N SER A 41 11.84 10.76 10.01
CA SER A 41 10.92 11.08 11.10
C SER A 41 10.51 12.56 11.12
N ALA A 42 11.39 13.48 10.74
CA ALA A 42 11.08 14.89 10.69
C ALA A 42 10.14 15.25 9.51
N LEU A 43 10.31 14.56 8.37
CA LEU A 43 9.34 14.65 7.28
C LEU A 43 7.99 14.07 7.69
N TRP A 44 7.98 12.89 8.33
CA TRP A 44 6.74 12.29 8.84
C TRP A 44 6.00 13.19 9.82
N GLU A 45 6.70 13.79 10.76
CA GLU A 45 6.13 14.78 11.70
C GLU A 45 5.51 15.97 10.96
N THR A 46 6.20 16.49 9.92
CA THR A 46 5.66 17.57 9.09
C THR A 46 4.39 17.14 8.34
N LEU A 47 4.39 15.95 7.73
CA LEU A 47 3.23 15.40 7.03
C LEU A 47 2.04 15.17 7.97
N ALA A 48 2.30 14.75 9.20
CA ALA A 48 1.27 14.49 10.18
C ALA A 48 0.73 15.78 10.82
N GLN A 49 1.60 16.61 11.38
CA GLN A 49 1.19 17.76 12.20
C GLN A 49 0.80 18.98 11.38
N GLN A 50 1.42 19.18 10.22
CA GLN A 50 1.12 20.36 9.39
C GLN A 50 0.09 20.07 8.29
N LEU A 51 0.06 18.83 7.77
CA LEU A 51 -0.82 18.47 6.66
C LEU A 51 -1.91 17.46 7.06
N GLY A 52 -1.90 16.94 8.29
CA GLY A 52 -2.90 16.00 8.77
C GLY A 52 -2.94 14.68 7.99
N LEU A 53 -1.84 14.33 7.29
CA LEU A 53 -1.85 13.26 6.30
C LEU A 53 -2.25 11.88 6.86
N PRO A 54 -1.79 11.42 8.05
CA PRO A 54 -2.22 10.16 8.61
C PRO A 54 -3.71 10.10 8.93
N GLY A 55 -4.30 11.28 9.26
CA GLY A 55 -5.71 11.45 9.59
C GLY A 55 -6.60 11.88 8.44
N LEU A 56 -6.08 11.94 7.21
CA LEU A 56 -6.76 12.59 6.09
C LEU A 56 -8.15 11.97 5.79
N ALA A 57 -8.25 10.65 5.77
CA ALA A 57 -9.45 9.92 5.35
C ALA A 57 -10.26 9.30 6.51
N PHE A 58 -10.22 9.88 7.71
CA PHE A 58 -11.08 9.39 8.79
C PHE A 58 -11.74 10.54 9.60
N PRO A 59 -12.78 10.23 10.43
CA PRO A 59 -13.66 11.24 11.00
C PRO A 59 -12.97 12.25 11.90
N GLU A 60 -13.41 13.50 11.83
CA GLU A 60 -12.97 14.62 12.70
C GLU A 60 -13.15 14.32 14.19
N ALA A 61 -14.18 13.52 14.55
CA ALA A 61 -14.44 13.11 15.93
C ALA A 61 -13.26 12.38 16.59
N TYR A 62 -12.38 11.78 15.78
CA TYR A 62 -11.16 11.10 16.23
C TYR A 62 -9.88 11.86 15.85
N GLY A 63 -9.98 13.15 15.55
CA GLY A 63 -8.84 13.97 15.14
C GLY A 63 -8.42 13.82 13.68
N GLY A 64 -9.24 13.18 12.85
CA GLY A 64 -9.04 13.13 11.40
C GLY A 64 -9.45 14.42 10.70
N VAL A 65 -9.20 14.50 9.39
CA VAL A 65 -9.55 15.65 8.54
C VAL A 65 -10.96 15.52 7.95
N GLY A 66 -11.51 14.31 7.92
CA GLY A 66 -12.85 14.05 7.38
C GLY A 66 -12.92 13.98 5.85
N CYS A 67 -11.78 13.92 5.17
CA CYS A 67 -11.71 13.69 3.73
C CYS A 67 -12.06 12.24 3.36
N SER A 68 -11.97 11.91 2.08
CA SER A 68 -12.27 10.59 1.55
C SER A 68 -11.01 9.83 1.09
N VAL A 69 -11.22 8.62 0.60
CA VAL A 69 -10.17 7.84 -0.09
C VAL A 69 -9.65 8.57 -1.34
N THR A 70 -10.45 9.43 -1.96
CA THR A 70 -10.02 10.22 -3.12
C THR A 70 -8.85 11.15 -2.77
N GLU A 71 -8.96 11.92 -1.69
CA GLU A 71 -7.89 12.82 -1.24
C GLU A 71 -6.65 12.04 -0.78
N LEU A 72 -6.86 10.90 -0.12
CA LEU A 72 -5.76 10.03 0.28
C LEU A 72 -5.03 9.42 -0.95
N ALA A 73 -5.76 9.08 -2.01
CA ALA A 73 -5.17 8.62 -3.27
C ALA A 73 -4.38 9.73 -3.97
N LEU A 74 -4.89 10.95 -4.01
CA LEU A 74 -4.18 12.12 -4.56
C LEU A 74 -2.90 12.43 -3.78
N ALA A 75 -2.95 12.34 -2.46
CA ALA A 75 -1.77 12.50 -1.61
C ALA A 75 -0.75 11.38 -1.87
N SER A 76 -1.20 10.15 -2.01
CA SER A 76 -0.33 8.99 -2.29
C SER A 76 0.30 9.05 -3.68
N GLU A 77 -0.36 9.64 -4.69
CA GLU A 77 0.25 9.92 -6.00
C GLU A 77 1.50 10.80 -5.85
N GLU A 78 1.43 11.85 -5.03
CA GLU A 78 2.59 12.72 -4.81
C GLU A 78 3.73 12.03 -4.04
N LEU A 79 3.39 11.18 -3.06
CA LEU A 79 4.38 10.33 -2.37
C LEU A 79 5.04 9.34 -3.34
N GLY A 80 4.26 8.74 -4.24
CA GLY A 80 4.76 7.85 -5.30
C GLY A 80 5.71 8.54 -6.26
N ARG A 81 5.43 9.78 -6.66
CA ARG A 81 6.31 10.60 -7.51
C ARG A 81 7.72 10.75 -6.92
N SER A 82 7.82 10.86 -5.60
CA SER A 82 9.09 11.05 -4.88
C SER A 82 9.64 9.74 -4.31
N LEU A 83 8.96 8.61 -4.47
CA LEU A 83 9.25 7.34 -3.77
C LEU A 83 9.45 7.54 -2.27
N ALA A 84 8.68 8.46 -1.67
CA ALA A 84 8.85 8.90 -0.30
C ALA A 84 8.64 7.75 0.70
N PRO A 85 9.69 7.29 1.41
CA PRO A 85 9.51 6.29 2.46
C PRO A 85 8.69 6.89 3.60
N SER A 86 7.55 6.28 3.91
CA SER A 86 6.69 6.74 5.01
C SER A 86 5.82 5.60 5.54
N PRO A 87 5.41 5.63 6.80
CA PRO A 87 4.50 4.63 7.36
C PRO A 87 3.03 4.84 6.94
N LEU A 88 2.74 5.73 5.98
CA LEU A 88 1.37 6.07 5.58
C LEU A 88 0.58 4.86 5.09
N LEU A 89 1.19 4.06 4.20
CA LEU A 89 0.52 2.88 3.63
C LEU A 89 0.14 1.87 4.71
N ALA A 90 1.08 1.48 5.57
CA ALA A 90 0.83 0.50 6.61
C ALA A 90 -0.15 1.04 7.67
N THR A 91 -0.04 2.31 8.02
CA THR A 91 -0.82 2.93 9.08
C THR A 91 -2.21 3.38 8.60
N ALA A 92 -2.26 4.37 7.71
CA ALA A 92 -3.51 5.04 7.34
C ALA A 92 -4.33 4.26 6.29
N VAL A 93 -3.65 3.53 5.39
CA VAL A 93 -4.33 2.84 4.28
C VAL A 93 -4.74 1.42 4.66
N LEU A 94 -3.89 0.68 5.41
CA LEU A 94 -4.17 -0.72 5.75
C LEU A 94 -4.73 -0.90 7.17
N SER A 95 -4.23 -0.17 8.18
CA SER A 95 -4.57 -0.45 9.59
C SER A 95 -5.75 0.39 10.08
N VAL A 96 -5.78 1.69 9.80
CA VAL A 96 -6.86 2.59 10.28
C VAL A 96 -8.25 2.15 9.82
N PRO A 97 -8.48 1.74 8.56
CA PRO A 97 -9.82 1.28 8.14
C PRO A 97 -10.30 0.04 8.89
N LEU A 98 -9.39 -0.85 9.33
CA LEU A 98 -9.73 -2.00 10.18
C LEU A 98 -10.19 -1.55 11.55
N LEU A 99 -9.50 -0.58 12.16
CA LEU A 99 -9.88 -0.01 13.45
C LEU A 99 -11.23 0.69 13.38
N LEU A 100 -11.49 1.44 12.32
CA LEU A 100 -12.78 2.11 12.10
C LEU A 100 -13.92 1.13 11.91
N ALA A 101 -13.69 0.03 11.19
CA ALA A 101 -14.73 -0.93 10.84
C ALA A 101 -15.07 -1.93 11.97
N ILE A 102 -14.06 -2.40 12.72
CA ILE A 102 -14.19 -3.48 13.69
C ILE A 102 -13.95 -3.02 15.12
N GLY A 103 -13.04 -2.03 15.32
CA GLY A 103 -12.64 -1.59 16.65
C GLY A 103 -13.80 -1.15 17.53
N SER A 104 -13.73 -1.42 18.82
CA SER A 104 -14.66 -0.86 19.80
C SER A 104 -14.53 0.67 19.91
N GLU A 105 -15.53 1.35 20.47
CA GLU A 105 -15.47 2.79 20.66
C GLU A 105 -14.26 3.20 21.50
N ASP A 106 -13.98 2.45 22.56
CA ASP A 106 -12.81 2.70 23.43
C ASP A 106 -11.50 2.55 22.67
N GLN A 107 -11.38 1.55 21.77
CA GLN A 107 -10.21 1.36 20.92
C GLN A 107 -10.05 2.50 19.92
N ARG A 108 -11.13 2.92 19.27
CA ARG A 108 -11.11 4.06 18.34
C ARG A 108 -10.72 5.35 19.06
N ALA A 109 -11.36 5.66 20.17
CA ALA A 109 -11.09 6.86 20.95
C ALA A 109 -9.65 6.92 21.51
N ALA A 110 -9.08 5.76 21.88
CA ALA A 110 -7.72 5.70 22.42
C ALA A 110 -6.62 5.75 21.35
N LEU A 111 -6.85 5.22 20.15
CA LEU A 111 -5.81 4.98 19.16
C LEU A 111 -5.83 6.00 18.01
N LEU A 112 -7.02 6.34 17.49
CA LEU A 112 -7.12 7.18 16.28
C LEU A 112 -6.53 8.59 16.45
N PRO A 113 -6.73 9.31 17.59
CA PRO A 113 -6.12 10.63 17.76
C PRO A 113 -4.58 10.59 17.74
N ARG A 114 -3.99 9.53 18.29
CA ARG A 114 -2.54 9.35 18.31
C ARG A 114 -1.99 8.99 16.94
N ILE A 115 -2.78 8.28 16.12
CA ILE A 115 -2.44 7.99 14.73
C ILE A 115 -2.55 9.27 13.89
N ALA A 116 -3.62 10.05 14.07
CA ALA A 116 -3.82 11.32 13.36
C ALA A 116 -2.68 12.31 13.56
N SER A 117 -2.18 12.40 14.81
CA SER A 117 -1.04 13.26 15.14
C SER A 117 0.31 12.73 14.65
N GLY A 118 0.37 11.50 14.11
CA GLY A 118 1.61 10.83 13.69
C GLY A 118 2.44 10.26 14.84
N GLU A 119 1.97 10.38 16.09
CA GLU A 119 2.64 9.81 17.28
C GLU A 119 2.68 8.28 17.25
N LEU A 120 1.59 7.67 16.79
CA LEU A 120 1.45 6.22 16.73
C LEU A 120 1.36 5.76 15.26
N THR A 121 2.30 4.93 14.85
CA THR A 121 2.24 4.22 13.57
C THR A 121 1.75 2.80 13.76
N ALA A 122 1.12 2.23 12.73
CA ALA A 122 0.56 0.90 12.78
C ALA A 122 0.97 0.05 11.58
N ALA A 123 0.94 -1.27 11.75
CA ALA A 123 1.21 -2.21 10.67
C ALA A 123 0.27 -3.42 10.73
N LEU A 124 -0.18 -3.88 9.57
CA LEU A 124 -1.00 -5.07 9.43
C LEU A 124 -0.11 -6.30 9.26
N ALA A 125 -0.07 -7.16 10.27
CA ALA A 125 0.67 -8.42 10.26
C ALA A 125 -0.21 -9.56 9.73
N VAL A 126 -0.02 -9.84 8.46
CA VAL A 126 -0.57 -10.99 7.72
C VAL A 126 0.62 -11.76 7.16
N PRO A 127 0.60 -13.10 7.08
CA PRO A 127 1.64 -13.86 6.39
C PRO A 127 1.83 -13.32 4.97
N GLY A 128 3.07 -12.90 4.60
CA GLY A 128 3.33 -12.08 3.41
C GLY A 128 2.83 -12.69 2.10
N ALA A 129 2.99 -14.01 1.92
CA ALA A 129 2.47 -14.72 0.75
C ALA A 129 0.93 -14.72 0.66
N SER A 130 0.24 -14.30 1.72
CA SER A 130 -1.23 -14.28 1.80
C SER A 130 -1.82 -12.86 1.84
N LEU A 131 -1.00 -11.80 1.77
CA LEU A 131 -1.50 -10.43 1.90
C LEU A 131 -2.57 -10.09 0.86
N THR A 132 -2.33 -10.37 -0.41
CA THR A 132 -3.28 -10.09 -1.49
C THR A 132 -4.54 -10.95 -1.42
N ILE A 133 -4.43 -12.18 -0.91
CA ILE A 133 -5.59 -13.05 -0.65
C ILE A 133 -6.37 -12.52 0.55
N ALA A 134 -5.71 -12.20 1.65
CA ALA A 134 -6.33 -11.64 2.84
C ALA A 134 -7.13 -10.37 2.53
N LEU A 135 -6.58 -9.52 1.67
CA LEU A 135 -7.22 -8.30 1.19
C LEU A 135 -8.27 -8.54 0.08
N GLY A 136 -8.55 -9.79 -0.30
CA GLY A 136 -9.53 -10.13 -1.32
C GLY A 136 -9.19 -9.58 -2.72
N LEU A 137 -7.91 -9.40 -3.03
CA LEU A 137 -7.44 -8.83 -4.30
C LEU A 137 -7.14 -9.90 -5.36
N THR A 138 -6.72 -11.09 -4.95
CA THR A 138 -6.27 -12.17 -5.86
C THR A 138 -6.97 -13.50 -5.62
N GLY A 139 -8.03 -13.51 -4.84
CA GLY A 139 -8.83 -14.71 -4.56
C GLY A 139 -9.78 -14.53 -3.38
N ASP A 140 -10.54 -15.57 -3.08
CA ASP A 140 -11.44 -15.61 -1.91
C ASP A 140 -10.63 -15.61 -0.62
N ASN A 141 -10.93 -14.68 0.27
CA ASN A 141 -10.26 -14.53 1.56
C ASN A 141 -11.00 -15.20 2.74
N ARG A 142 -11.95 -16.07 2.48
CA ARG A 142 -12.68 -16.83 3.51
C ARG A 142 -11.98 -18.13 3.93
N GLY A 143 -10.85 -18.46 3.28
CA GLY A 143 -10.03 -19.64 3.58
C GLY A 143 -9.04 -19.45 4.72
N ASP A 144 -8.15 -20.43 4.90
CA ASP A 144 -7.18 -20.50 6.00
C ASP A 144 -5.87 -19.73 5.73
N TRP A 145 -5.92 -18.60 5.02
CA TRP A 145 -4.73 -17.82 4.66
C TRP A 145 -3.96 -17.25 5.86
N ALA A 146 -4.61 -17.05 7.02
CA ALA A 146 -3.94 -16.60 8.24
C ALA A 146 -3.11 -17.69 8.93
N GLY A 147 -3.11 -18.92 8.39
CA GLY A 147 -2.34 -20.04 8.89
C GLY A 147 -3.16 -21.00 9.74
N GLY A 148 -4.11 -21.69 9.12
CA GLY A 148 -4.83 -22.80 9.76
C GLY A 148 -3.98 -24.07 9.88
N GLY A 149 -4.04 -24.74 11.01
CA GLY A 149 -3.45 -26.06 11.21
C GLY A 149 -1.91 -26.11 11.12
N ARG A 150 -1.37 -26.87 10.15
CA ARG A 150 0.07 -27.09 9.97
C ARG A 150 0.75 -26.11 9.01
N ALA A 151 0.00 -25.17 8.44
CA ALA A 151 0.47 -24.35 7.31
C ALA A 151 1.31 -23.12 7.71
N GLY A 152 1.60 -22.90 8.99
CA GLY A 152 2.31 -21.70 9.46
C GLY A 152 1.35 -20.53 9.75
N GLY A 153 1.87 -19.29 9.77
CA GLY A 153 1.10 -18.08 10.09
C GLY A 153 0.96 -17.85 11.59
N VAL A 154 -0.09 -17.17 12.01
CA VAL A 154 -0.33 -16.84 13.42
C VAL A 154 -1.57 -17.55 13.95
N GLN A 155 -1.43 -18.16 15.12
CA GLN A 155 -2.48 -18.85 15.87
C GLN A 155 -2.88 -18.03 17.08
N ALA A 156 -4.18 -17.95 17.37
CA ALA A 156 -4.73 -17.36 18.57
C ALA A 156 -5.37 -18.44 19.47
N ARG A 157 -5.04 -18.39 20.75
CA ARG A 157 -5.62 -19.28 21.77
C ARG A 157 -6.28 -18.45 22.86
N ARG A 158 -7.54 -18.77 23.18
CA ARG A 158 -8.23 -18.21 24.34
C ARG A 158 -7.69 -18.85 25.62
N THR A 159 -7.41 -18.03 26.62
CA THR A 159 -7.04 -18.44 28.00
C THR A 159 -7.98 -17.77 28.98
N ASP A 160 -7.89 -18.12 30.27
CA ASP A 160 -8.73 -17.53 31.32
C ASP A 160 -8.47 -16.01 31.44
N ASP A 161 -7.22 -15.56 31.15
CA ASP A 161 -6.77 -14.17 31.25
C ASP A 161 -6.88 -13.37 29.95
N GLY A 162 -7.45 -13.95 28.87
CA GLY A 162 -7.56 -13.25 27.58
C GLY A 162 -7.06 -14.09 26.40
N TRP A 163 -6.41 -13.44 25.43
CA TRP A 163 -5.91 -14.09 24.21
C TRP A 163 -4.38 -14.17 24.19
N ARG A 164 -3.86 -15.27 23.68
CA ARG A 164 -2.44 -15.50 23.46
C ARG A 164 -2.16 -15.84 22.00
N LEU A 165 -1.14 -15.18 21.42
CA LEU A 165 -0.74 -15.38 20.04
C LEU A 165 0.59 -16.12 19.92
N TYR A 166 0.67 -16.98 18.90
CA TYR A 166 1.84 -17.78 18.54
C TYR A 166 2.01 -17.80 17.03
N GLY A 167 3.24 -17.73 16.55
CA GLY A 167 3.52 -17.91 15.14
C GLY A 167 4.39 -16.82 14.54
N GLN A 168 4.28 -16.64 13.23
CA GLN A 168 5.12 -15.72 12.48
C GLN A 168 4.35 -15.14 11.30
N ALA A 169 4.55 -13.85 11.05
CA ALA A 169 4.20 -13.18 9.81
C ALA A 169 5.48 -12.60 9.19
N ASP A 170 5.74 -12.93 7.93
CA ASP A 170 6.84 -12.37 7.16
C ASP A 170 6.33 -11.25 6.24
N GLN A 171 7.24 -10.39 5.77
CA GLN A 171 6.96 -9.30 4.83
C GLN A 171 5.90 -8.29 5.33
N VAL A 172 5.83 -8.10 6.65
CA VAL A 172 4.94 -7.11 7.27
C VAL A 172 5.48 -5.72 6.96
N LEU A 173 4.70 -4.92 6.23
CA LEU A 173 5.05 -3.53 5.88
C LEU A 173 5.21 -2.71 7.15
N ASP A 174 6.35 -2.03 7.28
CA ASP A 174 6.78 -1.22 8.42
C ASP A 174 6.71 -1.93 9.78
N GLY A 175 6.58 -3.27 9.77
CA GLY A 175 6.42 -4.07 10.99
C GLY A 175 7.58 -3.98 11.98
N HIS A 176 8.78 -3.54 11.54
CA HIS A 176 9.94 -3.36 12.43
C HIS A 176 9.84 -2.09 13.28
N SER A 177 9.21 -1.02 12.77
CA SER A 177 9.16 0.31 13.38
C SER A 177 7.77 0.70 13.90
N ALA A 178 6.69 0.07 13.43
CA ALA A 178 5.34 0.37 13.88
C ALA A 178 5.16 0.24 15.40
N GLY A 179 4.49 1.21 16.01
CA GLY A 179 4.17 1.21 17.45
C GLY A 179 3.02 0.27 17.81
N LEU A 180 2.15 -0.05 16.84
CA LEU A 180 1.00 -0.93 16.99
C LEU A 180 0.97 -1.96 15.85
N LEU A 181 0.68 -3.22 16.18
CA LEU A 181 0.48 -4.27 15.18
C LEU A 181 -0.99 -4.73 15.20
N PHE A 182 -1.61 -4.76 14.04
CA PHE A 182 -2.87 -5.43 13.78
C PHE A 182 -2.54 -6.83 13.27
N VAL A 183 -2.80 -7.85 14.07
CA VAL A 183 -2.37 -9.22 13.75
C VAL A 183 -3.56 -10.05 13.36
N ALA A 184 -3.55 -10.57 12.12
CA ALA A 184 -4.52 -11.57 11.70
C ALA A 184 -4.07 -12.94 12.22
N ALA A 185 -4.90 -13.55 13.05
CA ALA A 185 -4.61 -14.85 13.64
C ALA A 185 -5.79 -15.79 13.52
N HIS A 186 -5.43 -17.06 13.30
CA HIS A 186 -6.38 -18.15 13.21
C HIS A 186 -6.75 -18.67 14.60
N THR A 187 -8.04 -18.92 14.84
CA THR A 187 -8.55 -19.54 16.06
C THR A 187 -9.55 -20.64 15.77
N GLY A 188 -9.71 -21.58 16.70
CA GLY A 188 -10.60 -22.71 16.59
C GLY A 188 -9.92 -23.98 16.07
N GLY A 189 -10.61 -25.13 16.18
CA GLY A 189 -10.17 -26.40 15.60
C GLY A 189 -10.57 -26.51 14.12
N PHE A 190 -10.07 -27.55 13.44
CA PHE A 190 -10.23 -27.80 12.00
C PHE A 190 -11.68 -27.62 11.45
N ALA A 191 -12.70 -27.91 12.24
CA ALA A 191 -14.10 -27.82 11.83
C ALA A 191 -14.76 -26.44 12.13
N ARG A 192 -14.09 -25.55 12.88
CA ARG A 192 -14.60 -24.23 13.30
C ARG A 192 -13.53 -23.16 13.21
N SER A 193 -12.69 -23.28 12.19
CA SER A 193 -11.63 -22.32 11.91
C SER A 193 -12.20 -20.95 11.55
N ARG A 194 -11.66 -19.91 12.16
CA ARG A 194 -11.96 -18.51 11.80
C ARG A 194 -10.74 -17.63 12.03
N THR A 195 -10.61 -16.59 11.22
CA THR A 195 -9.60 -15.56 11.40
C THR A 195 -10.19 -14.41 12.22
N LEU A 196 -9.43 -13.96 13.21
CA LEU A 196 -9.71 -12.77 14.01
C LEU A 196 -8.55 -11.79 13.88
N LEU A 197 -8.81 -10.53 14.21
CA LEU A 197 -7.79 -9.47 14.27
C LEU A 197 -7.49 -9.12 15.73
N PHE A 198 -6.22 -8.94 16.04
CA PHE A 198 -5.75 -8.62 17.38
C PHE A 198 -4.85 -7.38 17.35
N LEU A 199 -4.88 -6.63 18.42
CA LEU A 199 -4.00 -5.50 18.66
C LEU A 199 -2.83 -5.94 19.55
N LEU A 200 -1.61 -5.60 19.12
CA LEU A 200 -0.38 -5.80 19.90
C LEU A 200 0.44 -4.52 19.94
N ARG A 201 0.86 -4.10 21.12
CA ARG A 201 1.87 -3.04 21.25
C ARG A 201 3.23 -3.60 20.84
N SER A 202 4.03 -2.84 20.14
CA SER A 202 5.31 -3.29 19.60
C SER A 202 6.31 -3.76 20.64
N GLY A 203 6.23 -3.25 21.86
CA GLY A 203 7.09 -3.62 23.00
C GLY A 203 6.56 -4.76 23.87
N SER A 204 5.47 -5.45 23.47
CA SER A 204 4.90 -6.55 24.27
C SER A 204 5.89 -7.71 24.42
N PRO A 205 5.99 -8.34 25.61
CA PRO A 205 6.85 -9.50 25.82
C PRO A 205 6.51 -10.63 24.85
N GLY A 206 7.53 -11.28 24.30
CA GLY A 206 7.36 -12.38 23.33
C GLY A 206 7.24 -11.93 21.86
N VAL A 207 7.19 -10.62 21.56
CA VAL A 207 7.25 -10.08 20.21
C VAL A 207 8.72 -9.88 19.78
N THR A 208 9.11 -10.50 18.68
CA THR A 208 10.42 -10.26 18.04
C THR A 208 10.19 -9.75 16.62
N ARG A 209 10.85 -8.66 16.26
CA ARG A 209 10.73 -8.02 14.95
C ARG A 209 12.11 -7.88 14.31
N VAL A 210 12.23 -8.30 13.08
CA VAL A 210 13.48 -8.24 12.32
C VAL A 210 13.19 -7.58 10.98
N ARG A 211 13.83 -6.45 10.70
CA ARG A 211 13.76 -5.80 9.38
C ARG A 211 14.36 -6.73 8.34
N LEU A 212 13.66 -6.89 7.22
CA LEU A 212 14.10 -7.70 6.10
C LEU A 212 14.82 -6.84 5.07
N THR A 213 15.81 -7.44 4.41
CA THR A 213 16.40 -6.86 3.21
C THR A 213 15.46 -7.13 2.05
N SER A 214 14.98 -6.07 1.41
CA SER A 214 14.09 -6.13 0.25
C SER A 214 14.75 -5.54 -0.98
N LEU A 215 14.26 -5.90 -2.18
CA LEU A 215 14.71 -5.30 -3.43
C LEU A 215 14.39 -3.80 -3.47
N ASP A 216 13.17 -3.46 -3.07
CA ASP A 216 12.74 -2.07 -2.85
C ASP A 216 12.93 -1.69 -1.39
N GLU A 217 13.99 -0.96 -1.10
CA GLU A 217 14.29 -0.49 0.26
C GLU A 217 13.36 0.64 0.70
N THR A 218 12.66 1.29 -0.23
CA THR A 218 11.72 2.39 0.07
C THR A 218 10.38 1.90 0.64
N ARG A 219 10.16 0.55 0.66
CA ARG A 219 9.06 -0.13 1.39
C ARG A 219 9.66 -1.09 2.40
N SER A 220 9.87 -0.61 3.59
CA SER A 220 10.39 -1.41 4.67
C SER A 220 9.48 -2.59 5.00
N GLN A 221 10.05 -3.77 5.15
CA GLN A 221 9.36 -5.00 5.51
C GLN A 221 10.01 -5.65 6.71
N ALA A 222 9.23 -6.38 7.49
CA ALA A 222 9.74 -7.09 8.66
C ALA A 222 9.20 -8.51 8.77
N ARG A 223 9.97 -9.34 9.45
CA ARG A 223 9.49 -10.57 10.07
C ARG A 223 9.04 -10.26 11.48
N VAL A 224 7.80 -10.64 11.82
CA VAL A 224 7.22 -10.54 13.14
C VAL A 224 7.02 -11.94 13.69
N GLN A 225 7.69 -12.27 14.80
CA GLN A 225 7.56 -13.55 15.49
C GLN A 225 6.87 -13.33 16.84
N LEU A 226 5.92 -14.20 17.15
CA LEU A 226 5.08 -14.15 18.33
C LEU A 226 5.26 -15.45 19.12
N ARG A 227 5.64 -15.32 20.40
CA ARG A 227 5.86 -16.44 21.32
C ARG A 227 5.09 -16.20 22.61
N ASP A 228 3.89 -16.79 22.71
CA ASP A 228 3.00 -16.63 23.85
C ASP A 228 2.71 -15.18 24.20
N VAL A 229 2.35 -14.39 23.18
CA VAL A 229 2.14 -12.96 23.33
C VAL A 229 0.71 -12.69 23.75
N GLU A 230 0.54 -11.93 24.83
CA GLU A 230 -0.76 -11.41 25.21
C GLU A 230 -1.29 -10.41 24.19
N ALA A 231 -2.54 -10.57 23.78
CA ALA A 231 -3.14 -9.79 22.71
C ALA A 231 -4.55 -9.33 23.07
N GLU A 232 -4.87 -8.12 22.65
CA GLU A 232 -6.22 -7.56 22.73
C GLU A 232 -6.98 -7.90 21.47
N LEU A 233 -8.22 -8.41 21.58
CA LEU A 233 -9.09 -8.62 20.42
C LEU A 233 -9.47 -7.26 19.83
N LEU A 234 -9.39 -7.11 18.51
CA LEU A 234 -9.94 -5.94 17.83
C LEU A 234 -11.47 -6.06 17.76
N GLY A 235 -12.16 -5.09 18.37
CA GLY A 235 -13.61 -5.11 18.54
C GLY A 235 -14.06 -5.79 19.83
N GLU A 236 -15.33 -6.17 19.90
CA GLU A 236 -15.94 -6.73 21.11
C GLU A 236 -16.07 -8.24 21.05
N GLU A 237 -15.95 -8.88 22.23
CA GLU A 237 -16.18 -10.31 22.35
C GLU A 237 -17.67 -10.65 22.14
N GLY A 238 -17.95 -11.65 21.31
CA GLY A 238 -19.32 -12.12 21.04
C GLY A 238 -19.95 -11.49 19.79
N GLU A 239 -19.44 -10.42 19.26
CA GLU A 239 -19.81 -9.95 17.94
C GLU A 239 -19.15 -10.80 16.85
N SER A 240 -20.01 -11.36 15.97
CA SER A 240 -19.54 -12.06 14.77
C SER A 240 -19.17 -11.02 13.70
N SER A 241 -18.04 -10.33 13.86
CA SER A 241 -17.56 -9.43 12.82
C SER A 241 -17.16 -10.24 11.58
N ASP A 242 -17.64 -9.85 10.40
CA ASP A 242 -17.16 -10.40 9.12
C ASP A 242 -15.78 -9.85 8.78
N VAL A 243 -14.75 -10.36 9.48
CA VAL A 243 -13.35 -9.96 9.30
C VAL A 243 -12.93 -10.10 7.83
N ALA A 244 -13.37 -11.15 7.15
CA ALA A 244 -13.04 -11.37 5.74
C ALA A 244 -13.65 -10.28 4.84
N GLY A 245 -14.93 -9.94 5.06
CA GLY A 245 -15.59 -8.88 4.31
C GLY A 245 -14.96 -7.50 4.55
N VAL A 246 -14.57 -7.21 5.80
CA VAL A 246 -13.87 -5.96 6.14
C VAL A 246 -12.49 -5.91 5.49
N LEU A 247 -11.70 -6.98 5.57
CA LEU A 247 -10.39 -7.05 4.91
C LEU A 247 -10.51 -6.88 3.39
N ALA A 248 -11.53 -7.47 2.75
CA ALA A 248 -11.76 -7.29 1.32
C ALA A 248 -12.14 -5.83 0.97
N SER A 249 -12.92 -5.16 1.82
CA SER A 249 -13.24 -3.74 1.65
C SER A 249 -12.01 -2.85 1.80
N VAL A 250 -11.19 -3.12 2.81
CA VAL A 250 -9.90 -2.43 3.00
C VAL A 250 -8.97 -2.70 1.83
N GLY A 251 -8.94 -3.92 1.31
CA GLY A 251 -8.15 -4.30 0.14
C GLY A 251 -8.51 -3.50 -1.10
N ASP A 252 -9.79 -3.34 -1.41
CA ASP A 252 -10.24 -2.55 -2.55
C ASP A 252 -9.86 -1.06 -2.42
N SER A 253 -10.10 -0.48 -1.25
CA SER A 253 -9.71 0.89 -0.92
C SER A 253 -8.19 1.08 -1.01
N ALA A 254 -7.42 0.17 -0.42
CA ALA A 254 -5.96 0.19 -0.47
C ALA A 254 -5.43 0.04 -1.90
N ALA A 255 -6.07 -0.79 -2.71
CA ALA A 255 -5.70 -0.97 -4.11
C ALA A 255 -5.91 0.31 -4.93
N ALA A 256 -6.99 1.07 -4.68
CA ALA A 256 -7.21 2.37 -5.32
C ALA A 256 -6.12 3.39 -4.95
N VAL A 257 -5.74 3.45 -3.68
CA VAL A 257 -4.65 4.32 -3.19
C VAL A 257 -3.29 3.92 -3.76
N LEU A 258 -2.98 2.62 -3.76
CA LEU A 258 -1.74 2.07 -4.35
C LEU A 258 -1.68 2.29 -5.86
N ALA A 259 -2.82 2.22 -6.56
CA ALA A 259 -2.87 2.53 -7.99
C ALA A 259 -2.48 3.99 -8.25
N ALA A 260 -2.96 4.94 -7.45
CA ALA A 260 -2.57 6.34 -7.56
C ALA A 260 -1.08 6.54 -7.23
N GLU A 261 -0.55 5.90 -6.20
CA GLU A 261 0.88 5.94 -5.86
C GLU A 261 1.74 5.41 -7.02
N ALA A 262 1.37 4.25 -7.59
CA ALA A 262 2.07 3.67 -8.74
C ALA A 262 2.02 4.56 -9.98
N VAL A 263 0.89 5.23 -10.24
CA VAL A 263 0.75 6.25 -11.30
C VAL A 263 1.70 7.41 -11.06
N GLY A 264 1.78 7.91 -9.81
CA GLY A 264 2.72 8.98 -9.45
C GLY A 264 4.17 8.62 -9.76
N ALA A 265 4.58 7.41 -9.38
CA ALA A 265 5.92 6.88 -9.66
C ALA A 265 6.17 6.72 -11.17
N ALA A 266 5.21 6.16 -11.92
CA ALA A 266 5.30 5.97 -13.37
C ALA A 266 5.41 7.32 -14.11
N ASP A 267 4.60 8.29 -13.74
CA ASP A 267 4.59 9.63 -14.31
C ASP A 267 5.94 10.34 -14.08
N ARG A 268 6.44 10.27 -12.86
CA ARG A 268 7.72 10.91 -12.52
C ARG A 268 8.91 10.31 -13.26
N VAL A 269 9.00 8.98 -13.33
CA VAL A 269 10.11 8.35 -14.04
C VAL A 269 10.02 8.60 -15.56
N LEU A 270 8.81 8.73 -16.12
CA LEU A 270 8.60 9.13 -17.50
C LEU A 270 9.07 10.58 -17.75
N GLU A 271 8.68 11.53 -16.89
CA GLU A 271 9.15 12.93 -16.97
C GLU A 271 10.68 13.01 -16.99
N ARG A 272 11.33 12.34 -16.03
CA ARG A 272 12.80 12.30 -15.93
C ARG A 272 13.46 11.69 -17.17
N THR A 273 12.83 10.63 -17.71
CA THR A 273 13.32 9.99 -18.92
C THR A 273 13.20 10.93 -20.13
N VAL A 274 12.08 11.65 -20.25
CA VAL A 274 11.89 12.66 -21.30
C VAL A 274 12.91 13.79 -21.19
N GLU A 275 13.19 14.28 -19.99
CA GLU A 275 14.23 15.30 -19.74
C GLU A 275 15.60 14.79 -20.15
N TYR A 276 15.96 13.57 -19.76
CA TYR A 276 17.24 12.96 -20.08
C TYR A 276 17.44 12.80 -21.59
N VAL A 277 16.48 12.24 -22.31
CA VAL A 277 16.65 11.99 -23.78
C VAL A 277 16.66 13.27 -24.60
N LYS A 278 16.15 14.40 -24.07
CA LYS A 278 16.26 15.72 -24.69
C LYS A 278 17.68 16.31 -24.57
N GLN A 279 18.42 15.93 -23.53
CA GLN A 279 19.75 16.46 -23.24
C GLN A 279 20.87 15.54 -23.72
N ARG A 280 20.66 14.22 -23.67
CA ARG A 280 21.66 13.22 -24.05
C ARG A 280 21.86 13.19 -25.56
N GLU A 281 23.09 13.45 -26.00
CA GLU A 281 23.46 13.41 -27.40
C GLU A 281 24.18 12.11 -27.76
N GLN A 282 23.80 11.54 -28.91
CA GLN A 282 24.49 10.45 -29.61
C GLN A 282 24.24 10.60 -31.11
N PHE A 283 25.19 10.17 -31.91
CA PHE A 283 25.10 10.28 -33.38
C PHE A 283 24.88 11.73 -33.86
N GLY A 284 25.49 12.70 -33.16
CA GLY A 284 25.46 14.12 -33.52
C GLY A 284 24.15 14.86 -33.20
N ARG A 285 23.26 14.29 -32.41
CA ARG A 285 21.98 14.93 -31.98
C ARG A 285 21.44 14.33 -30.71
N ALA A 286 20.47 15.03 -30.08
CA ALA A 286 19.75 14.51 -28.92
C ALA A 286 19.06 13.17 -29.24
N ILE A 287 19.20 12.16 -28.35
CA ILE A 287 18.59 10.83 -28.61
C ILE A 287 17.06 10.89 -28.66
N GLY A 288 16.43 11.83 -27.96
CA GLY A 288 15.00 12.11 -28.05
C GLY A 288 14.54 12.64 -29.40
N SER A 289 15.45 13.01 -30.32
CA SER A 289 15.09 13.41 -31.67
C SER A 289 14.78 12.21 -32.61
N PHE A 290 15.20 10.98 -32.22
CA PHE A 290 14.92 9.78 -33.01
C PHE A 290 13.46 9.33 -32.89
N GLN A 291 12.82 9.00 -33.99
CA GLN A 291 11.40 8.60 -34.03
C GLN A 291 11.13 7.38 -33.13
N ALA A 292 12.03 6.38 -33.14
CA ALA A 292 11.88 5.20 -32.31
C ALA A 292 11.81 5.52 -30.80
N VAL A 293 12.58 6.52 -30.34
CA VAL A 293 12.54 6.99 -28.93
C VAL A 293 11.24 7.77 -28.66
N LYS A 294 10.87 8.68 -29.58
CA LYS A 294 9.63 9.46 -29.44
C LYS A 294 8.39 8.59 -29.34
N HIS A 295 8.29 7.58 -30.21
CA HIS A 295 7.12 6.68 -30.24
C HIS A 295 7.04 5.87 -28.95
N ARG A 296 8.14 5.31 -28.46
CA ARG A 296 8.17 4.61 -27.17
C ARG A 296 7.68 5.51 -26.01
N LEU A 297 8.19 6.73 -25.92
CA LEU A 297 7.79 7.67 -24.86
C LEU A 297 6.32 8.09 -25.02
N ALA A 298 5.80 8.22 -26.24
CA ALA A 298 4.39 8.50 -26.48
C ALA A 298 3.48 7.34 -26.05
N ASP A 299 3.89 6.10 -26.35
CA ASP A 299 3.15 4.90 -25.92
C ASP A 299 3.13 4.77 -24.39
N LEU A 300 4.26 5.05 -23.73
CA LEU A 300 4.32 5.09 -22.26
C LEU A 300 3.39 6.16 -21.67
N TYR A 301 3.39 7.35 -22.27
CA TYR A 301 2.50 8.42 -21.82
C TYR A 301 1.02 7.99 -21.89
N VAL A 302 0.59 7.36 -22.97
CA VAL A 302 -0.79 6.85 -23.10
C VAL A 302 -1.10 5.82 -22.00
N GLN A 303 -0.17 4.90 -21.71
CA GLN A 303 -0.36 3.89 -20.67
C GLN A 303 -0.47 4.53 -19.28
N VAL A 304 0.39 5.51 -18.96
CA VAL A 304 0.33 6.22 -17.67
C VAL A 304 -0.97 7.01 -17.54
N GLN A 305 -1.45 7.67 -18.59
CA GLN A 305 -2.73 8.39 -18.56
C GLN A 305 -3.93 7.45 -18.41
N ALA A 306 -3.91 6.29 -19.06
CA ALA A 306 -4.95 5.27 -18.89
C ALA A 306 -4.98 4.73 -17.43
N ALA A 307 -3.80 4.46 -16.86
CA ALA A 307 -3.67 4.04 -15.48
C ALA A 307 -4.15 5.11 -14.48
N ARG A 308 -3.83 6.39 -14.76
CA ARG A 308 -4.30 7.53 -13.96
C ARG A 308 -5.82 7.63 -13.95
N SER A 309 -6.44 7.51 -15.11
CA SER A 309 -7.91 7.54 -15.22
C SER A 309 -8.55 6.40 -14.43
N ALA A 310 -7.97 5.19 -14.50
CA ALA A 310 -8.44 4.03 -13.73
C ALA A 310 -8.27 4.23 -12.21
N ALA A 311 -7.12 4.75 -11.77
CA ALA A 311 -6.84 5.00 -10.35
C ALA A 311 -7.79 6.05 -9.76
N TYR A 312 -8.04 7.15 -10.46
CA TYR A 312 -8.94 8.20 -10.01
C TYR A 312 -10.40 7.74 -9.99
N TYR A 313 -10.80 6.96 -10.99
CA TYR A 313 -12.13 6.35 -10.99
C TYR A 313 -12.30 5.40 -9.80
N ALA A 314 -11.32 4.55 -9.52
CA ALA A 314 -11.38 3.61 -8.40
C ALA A 314 -11.44 4.34 -7.06
N ALA A 315 -10.65 5.38 -6.85
CA ALA A 315 -10.67 6.19 -5.63
C ALA A 315 -12.03 6.87 -5.43
N TRP A 316 -12.60 7.44 -6.50
CA TRP A 316 -13.94 8.03 -6.47
C TRP A 316 -15.02 6.98 -6.20
N ALA A 317 -14.99 5.83 -6.90
CA ALA A 317 -15.98 4.77 -6.73
C ALA A 317 -15.98 4.21 -5.29
N THR A 318 -14.78 4.01 -4.72
CA THR A 318 -14.63 3.60 -3.32
C THR A 318 -15.23 4.66 -2.37
N ALA A 319 -14.92 5.94 -2.58
CA ALA A 319 -15.44 7.04 -1.76
C ALA A 319 -16.98 7.18 -1.86
N ALA A 320 -17.54 6.89 -3.03
CA ALA A 320 -18.99 6.94 -3.28
C ALA A 320 -19.73 5.67 -2.82
N GLY A 321 -19.03 4.62 -2.39
CA GLY A 321 -19.62 3.33 -2.04
C GLY A 321 -20.20 2.56 -3.25
N GLU A 322 -19.64 2.84 -4.42
CA GLU A 322 -20.02 2.22 -5.69
C GLU A 322 -19.32 0.87 -5.92
N GLU A 323 -19.03 0.52 -7.17
CA GLU A 323 -18.40 -0.74 -7.55
C GLU A 323 -16.98 -0.88 -6.98
N ARG A 324 -16.60 -2.12 -6.62
CA ARG A 324 -15.24 -2.47 -6.20
C ARG A 324 -14.35 -2.69 -7.42
N VAL A 325 -13.59 -1.68 -7.77
CA VAL A 325 -12.71 -1.68 -8.96
C VAL A 325 -11.24 -1.37 -8.64
N GLY A 326 -10.91 -1.26 -7.35
CA GLY A 326 -9.56 -0.95 -6.88
C GLY A 326 -8.52 -1.95 -7.38
N GLY A 327 -8.80 -3.25 -7.29
CA GLY A 327 -7.90 -4.30 -7.78
C GLY A 327 -7.61 -4.22 -9.28
N LEU A 328 -8.61 -3.87 -10.11
CA LEU A 328 -8.43 -3.68 -11.55
C LEU A 328 -7.60 -2.43 -11.87
N ALA A 329 -7.86 -1.32 -11.16
CA ALA A 329 -7.08 -0.10 -11.28
C ALA A 329 -5.62 -0.32 -10.87
N LEU A 330 -5.39 -1.07 -9.78
CA LEU A 330 -4.06 -1.45 -9.33
C LEU A 330 -3.33 -2.29 -10.39
N ALA A 331 -3.99 -3.27 -10.99
CA ALA A 331 -3.40 -4.08 -12.07
C ALA A 331 -2.93 -3.22 -13.23
N GLN A 332 -3.72 -2.22 -13.63
CA GLN A 332 -3.37 -1.30 -14.71
C GLN A 332 -2.20 -0.38 -14.32
N ALA A 333 -2.18 0.11 -13.09
CA ALA A 333 -1.15 1.01 -12.58
C ALA A 333 0.21 0.29 -12.37
N LEU A 334 0.20 -0.92 -11.82
CA LEU A 334 1.41 -1.75 -11.68
C LEU A 334 2.03 -2.09 -13.05
N GLU A 335 1.21 -2.44 -14.03
CA GLU A 335 1.68 -2.70 -15.39
C GLU A 335 2.31 -1.44 -16.02
N ALA A 336 1.66 -0.28 -15.89
CA ALA A 336 2.18 0.99 -16.40
C ALA A 336 3.51 1.36 -15.71
N LEU A 337 3.62 1.21 -14.39
CA LEU A 337 4.85 1.48 -13.65
C LEU A 337 5.97 0.51 -14.06
N ARG A 338 5.66 -0.79 -14.17
CA ARG A 338 6.62 -1.82 -14.59
C ARG A 338 7.22 -1.52 -15.96
N ILE A 339 6.38 -1.22 -16.95
CA ILE A 339 6.83 -0.95 -18.31
C ILE A 339 7.61 0.37 -18.35
N THR A 340 7.07 1.43 -17.75
CA THR A 340 7.69 2.77 -17.78
C THR A 340 9.05 2.78 -17.08
N SER A 341 9.18 2.15 -15.92
CA SER A 341 10.45 2.08 -15.19
C SER A 341 11.49 1.21 -15.91
N SER A 342 11.06 0.12 -16.57
CA SER A 342 11.95 -0.71 -17.39
C SER A 342 12.50 0.06 -18.61
N GLU A 343 11.62 0.79 -19.31
CA GLU A 343 12.04 1.62 -20.45
C GLU A 343 12.90 2.81 -20.00
N ALA A 344 12.65 3.35 -18.81
CA ALA A 344 13.51 4.39 -18.23
C ALA A 344 14.95 3.88 -18.05
N VAL A 345 15.13 2.72 -17.42
CA VAL A 345 16.47 2.09 -17.29
C VAL A 345 17.10 1.87 -18.66
N GLN A 346 16.33 1.36 -19.65
CA GLN A 346 16.82 1.12 -21.00
C GLN A 346 17.29 2.41 -21.69
N LEU A 347 16.49 3.48 -21.62
CA LEU A 347 16.79 4.76 -22.30
C LEU A 347 17.91 5.56 -21.63
N HIS A 348 18.13 5.38 -20.33
CA HIS A 348 19.30 5.95 -19.63
C HIS A 348 20.57 5.14 -19.92
N GLY A 349 20.47 3.89 -20.37
CA GLY A 349 21.61 3.02 -20.61
C GLY A 349 22.37 2.70 -19.32
N GLY A 350 23.70 2.60 -19.38
CA GLY A 350 24.52 2.18 -18.25
C GLY A 350 24.32 2.96 -16.95
N ILE A 351 24.02 4.26 -17.01
CA ILE A 351 23.79 5.06 -15.81
C ILE A 351 22.46 4.70 -15.12
N GLY A 352 21.46 4.23 -15.87
CA GLY A 352 20.11 3.96 -15.36
C GLY A 352 20.04 2.85 -14.31
N PHE A 353 21.05 1.97 -14.19
CA PHE A 353 21.11 0.94 -13.15
C PHE A 353 22.25 1.15 -12.13
N THR A 354 22.93 2.30 -12.19
CA THR A 354 23.94 2.68 -11.19
C THR A 354 23.34 3.49 -10.06
N TRP A 355 24.05 3.54 -8.94
CA TRP A 355 23.65 4.37 -7.80
C TRP A 355 23.76 5.89 -8.05
N GLU A 356 24.31 6.29 -9.19
CA GLU A 356 24.41 7.70 -9.60
C GLU A 356 23.09 8.27 -10.13
N HIS A 357 22.13 7.40 -10.47
CA HIS A 357 20.84 7.79 -11.05
C HIS A 357 19.66 7.15 -10.33
N GLU A 358 18.53 7.84 -10.27
CA GLU A 358 17.33 7.39 -9.54
C GLU A 358 16.46 6.35 -10.30
N ALA A 359 16.66 6.13 -11.59
CA ALA A 359 15.79 5.27 -12.42
C ALA A 359 15.64 3.85 -11.86
N HIS A 360 16.73 3.27 -11.32
CA HIS A 360 16.68 1.94 -10.72
C HIS A 360 15.82 1.86 -9.46
N LEU A 361 15.59 2.96 -8.75
CA LEU A 361 14.71 2.99 -7.58
C LEU A 361 13.25 2.77 -8.00
N TYR A 362 12.81 3.42 -9.08
CA TYR A 362 11.46 3.22 -9.64
C TYR A 362 11.28 1.80 -10.19
N PHE A 363 12.31 1.23 -10.81
CA PHE A 363 12.29 -0.15 -11.27
C PHE A 363 12.17 -1.14 -10.10
N LYS A 364 12.91 -0.92 -9.03
CA LYS A 364 12.85 -1.73 -7.81
C LYS A 364 11.49 -1.60 -7.11
N ARG A 365 10.91 -0.37 -7.06
CA ARG A 365 9.56 -0.14 -6.56
C ARG A 365 8.53 -0.91 -7.37
N ALA A 366 8.60 -0.87 -8.70
CA ALA A 366 7.70 -1.60 -9.59
C ALA A 366 7.74 -3.12 -9.31
N ALA A 367 8.94 -3.68 -9.21
CA ALA A 367 9.11 -5.11 -8.89
C ALA A 367 8.64 -5.45 -7.46
N GLY A 368 8.93 -4.61 -6.48
CA GLY A 368 8.50 -4.77 -5.10
C GLY A 368 6.98 -4.74 -4.95
N ASP A 369 6.33 -3.78 -5.59
CA ASP A 369 4.87 -3.63 -5.55
C ASP A 369 4.16 -4.80 -6.26
N GLU A 370 4.70 -5.30 -7.38
CA GLU A 370 4.16 -6.49 -8.05
C GLU A 370 4.26 -7.75 -7.18
N LEU A 371 5.34 -7.90 -6.42
CA LEU A 371 5.52 -9.02 -5.49
C LEU A 371 4.61 -8.95 -4.26
N LEU A 372 4.34 -7.73 -3.74
CA LEU A 372 3.54 -7.53 -2.52
C LEU A 372 2.04 -7.48 -2.78
N PHE A 373 1.63 -6.86 -3.89
CA PHE A 373 0.23 -6.53 -4.17
C PHE A 373 -0.30 -7.15 -5.47
N GLY A 374 0.55 -7.83 -6.22
CA GLY A 374 0.21 -8.54 -7.44
C GLY A 374 0.16 -10.06 -7.26
N PRO A 375 0.48 -10.80 -8.30
CA PRO A 375 0.89 -10.34 -9.63
C PRO A 375 -0.29 -9.80 -10.46
N VAL A 376 0.00 -8.96 -11.44
CA VAL A 376 -0.99 -8.28 -12.29
C VAL A 376 -2.02 -9.23 -12.91
N HIS A 377 -1.59 -10.40 -13.38
CA HIS A 377 -2.50 -11.35 -14.01
C HIS A 377 -3.53 -11.94 -13.01
N ARG A 378 -3.15 -12.12 -11.73
CA ARG A 378 -4.07 -12.60 -10.68
C ARG A 378 -5.09 -11.51 -10.29
N LEU A 379 -4.66 -10.26 -10.25
CA LEU A 379 -5.58 -9.13 -10.02
C LEU A 379 -6.64 -9.06 -11.14
N ARG A 380 -6.21 -9.22 -12.40
CA ARG A 380 -7.11 -9.24 -13.56
C ARG A 380 -8.03 -10.45 -13.58
N GLU A 381 -7.51 -11.63 -13.29
CA GLU A 381 -8.29 -12.88 -13.17
C GLU A 381 -9.40 -12.70 -12.13
N HIS A 382 -9.04 -12.27 -10.92
CA HIS A 382 -10.01 -12.06 -9.85
C HIS A 382 -11.07 -11.00 -10.19
N ALA A 383 -10.68 -9.90 -10.82
CA ALA A 383 -11.62 -8.87 -11.28
C ALA A 383 -12.57 -9.41 -12.37
N ALA A 384 -12.07 -10.21 -13.30
CA ALA A 384 -12.88 -10.84 -14.35
C ALA A 384 -13.89 -11.84 -13.77
N ASP A 385 -13.47 -12.64 -12.78
CA ASP A 385 -14.34 -13.58 -12.07
C ASP A 385 -15.44 -12.85 -11.29
N ALA A 386 -15.07 -11.77 -10.57
CA ALA A 386 -16.01 -10.93 -9.82
C ALA A 386 -17.06 -10.29 -10.74
N ALA A 387 -16.63 -9.84 -11.92
CA ALA A 387 -17.50 -9.29 -12.95
C ALA A 387 -18.26 -10.37 -13.76
N ARG A 388 -18.01 -11.66 -13.51
CA ARG A 388 -18.58 -12.81 -14.25
C ARG A 388 -18.39 -12.72 -15.77
N LEU A 389 -17.25 -12.16 -16.22
CA LEU A 389 -17.01 -11.96 -17.65
C LEU A 389 -16.93 -13.26 -18.44
N PHE A 390 -16.47 -14.34 -17.81
CA PHE A 390 -16.32 -15.66 -18.42
C PHE A 390 -17.17 -16.76 -17.78
N GLY A 391 -17.98 -16.43 -16.77
CA GLY A 391 -18.83 -17.34 -16.05
C GLY A 391 -20.27 -17.27 -16.53
N GLY A 392 -20.74 -18.33 -17.23
CA GLY A 392 -22.16 -18.48 -17.56
C GLY A 392 -22.49 -19.16 -18.89
N GLY A 393 -21.52 -19.70 -19.58
CA GLY A 393 -21.75 -20.64 -20.68
C GLY A 393 -21.47 -22.06 -20.20
N GLU A 394 -22.47 -22.81 -19.72
CA GLU A 394 -22.46 -24.25 -19.94
C GLU A 394 -22.31 -24.45 -21.44
N VAL A 395 -21.10 -24.71 -21.88
CA VAL A 395 -20.90 -25.31 -23.20
C VAL A 395 -21.46 -26.72 -23.05
N ALA A 396 -22.74 -26.89 -23.39
CA ALA A 396 -23.28 -28.20 -23.61
C ALA A 396 -22.46 -28.84 -24.74
N VAL A 397 -21.65 -29.81 -24.40
CA VAL A 397 -20.98 -30.74 -25.32
C VAL A 397 -21.95 -31.87 -25.61
#